data_26cc932c8e33d9a974744cafcdb5b3a1
#
_entry.id   26cc932c8e33d9a974744cafcdb5b3a1
#
_cell.length_a   1.000
_cell.length_b   1.000
_cell.length_c   1.000
_cell.angle_alpha   90.00
_cell.angle_beta   90.00
_cell.angle_gamma   90.00
#
_symmetry.space_group_name_H-M   'P 1'
#
loop_
_entity.id
_entity.type
_entity.pdbx_description
1 polymer ?
#
loop_
_entity_poly.entity_id
_entity_poly.type
_entity_poly.pdbx_seq_one_letter_code
_entity_poly.pdbx_strand_id
1 'polypeptide(L)'
;ANNLPGRLSGVLGSEVVAHTRGGARLAEQLNPATRNGSRTLSALSDGGWDFVVMQEMSNGPIVSTEKYLEAVEALAALVRGAGAVPVIYQTWAYEEGSARLARSGWGYAEMHDLLARACREAERRSQALFAPVGDAFFTSPDAHALYARDGAHPSERGTDLAVRVIAETIGG
;
A
#
# COMPACT_ATOMS: atom_id res chain seq x y z
N ALA A 1 -8.70 -0.48 6.52
CA ALA A 1 -9.98 0.21 6.66
C ALA A 1 -11.03 -0.51 5.81
N ASN A 2 -12.32 -0.44 6.20
CA ASN A 2 -13.50 -0.88 5.42
C ASN A 2 -13.39 -2.30 4.82
N ASN A 3 -12.66 -3.21 5.47
CA ASN A 3 -12.47 -4.59 5.03
C ASN A 3 -11.95 -4.72 3.58
N LEU A 4 -10.95 -3.92 3.20
CA LEU A 4 -10.33 -4.00 1.86
C LEU A 4 -9.95 -5.45 1.48
N PRO A 5 -9.31 -6.27 2.34
CA PRO A 5 -8.97 -7.65 1.99
C PRO A 5 -10.19 -8.49 1.59
N GLY A 6 -11.29 -8.40 2.35
CA GLY A 6 -12.51 -9.15 2.02
C GLY A 6 -13.18 -8.67 0.74
N ARG A 7 -13.16 -7.34 0.47
CA ARG A 7 -13.66 -6.79 -0.81
C ARG A 7 -12.79 -7.24 -1.99
N LEU A 8 -11.48 -7.21 -1.83
CA LEU A 8 -10.54 -7.68 -2.86
C LEU A 8 -10.74 -9.17 -3.14
N SER A 9 -10.88 -9.99 -2.10
CA SER A 9 -11.21 -11.43 -2.23
C SER A 9 -12.48 -11.65 -3.05
N GLY A 10 -13.54 -10.86 -2.78
CA GLY A 10 -14.80 -10.94 -3.54
C GLY A 10 -14.65 -10.58 -5.02
N VAL A 11 -13.82 -9.58 -5.34
CA VAL A 11 -13.56 -9.15 -6.73
C VAL A 11 -12.70 -10.16 -7.48
N LEU A 12 -11.67 -10.69 -6.85
CA LEU A 12 -10.74 -11.65 -7.47
C LEU A 12 -11.29 -13.08 -7.53
N GLY A 13 -12.31 -13.41 -6.74
CA GLY A 13 -12.77 -14.79 -6.56
C GLY A 13 -11.71 -15.71 -5.92
N SER A 14 -10.76 -15.13 -5.17
CA SER A 14 -9.60 -15.82 -4.60
C SER A 14 -9.45 -15.49 -3.11
N GLU A 15 -8.78 -16.33 -2.35
CA GLU A 15 -8.47 -16.05 -0.96
C GLU A 15 -7.51 -14.87 -0.83
N VAL A 16 -7.80 -13.95 0.10
CA VAL A 16 -6.92 -12.84 0.46
C VAL A 16 -6.65 -12.87 1.96
N VAL A 17 -5.41 -13.15 2.33
CA VAL A 17 -4.94 -13.15 3.72
C VAL A 17 -4.28 -11.83 4.06
N ALA A 18 -4.61 -11.26 5.23
CA ALA A 18 -4.11 -9.95 5.64
C ALA A 18 -3.19 -10.03 6.86
N HIS A 19 -1.97 -9.53 6.71
CA HIS A 19 -1.02 -9.29 7.79
C HIS A 19 -0.84 -7.79 7.99
N THR A 20 -1.88 -7.15 8.53
CA THR A 20 -1.95 -5.68 8.63
C THR A 20 -2.15 -5.20 10.06
N ARG A 21 -1.67 -4.00 10.34
CA ARG A 21 -1.85 -3.24 11.57
C ARG A 21 -1.87 -1.75 11.24
N GLY A 22 -2.67 -0.98 11.96
CA GLY A 22 -2.67 0.48 11.81
C GLY A 22 -1.28 1.08 12.05
N GLY A 23 -0.81 1.90 11.12
CA GLY A 23 0.52 2.53 11.18
C GLY A 23 1.71 1.58 11.05
N ALA A 24 1.52 0.33 10.60
CA ALA A 24 2.62 -0.60 10.37
C ALA A 24 3.52 -0.13 9.23
N ARG A 25 4.82 -0.31 9.41
CA ARG A 25 5.83 -0.12 8.37
C ARG A 25 6.16 -1.46 7.71
N LEU A 26 6.54 -1.44 6.44
CA LEU A 26 6.96 -2.66 5.73
C LEU A 26 8.17 -3.32 6.40
N ALA A 27 9.08 -2.56 6.98
CA ALA A 27 10.21 -3.10 7.75
C ALA A 27 9.79 -4.01 8.91
N GLU A 28 8.59 -3.82 9.48
CA GLU A 28 8.06 -4.71 10.51
C GLU A 28 7.74 -6.10 9.97
N GLN A 29 7.39 -6.23 8.69
CA GLN A 29 7.08 -7.51 8.05
C GLN A 29 8.33 -8.38 7.88
N LEU A 30 9.51 -7.78 7.93
CA LEU A 30 10.80 -8.47 7.86
C LEU A 30 11.35 -8.87 9.24
N ASN A 31 10.72 -8.40 10.33
CA ASN A 31 11.21 -8.66 11.68
C ASN A 31 10.47 -9.83 12.34
N PRO A 32 11.10 -11.02 12.50
CA PRO A 32 10.45 -12.18 13.10
C PRO A 32 10.06 -12.00 14.57
N ALA A 33 10.60 -10.98 15.25
CA ALA A 33 10.22 -10.66 16.63
C ALA A 33 8.89 -9.91 16.73
N THR A 34 8.37 -9.37 15.63
CA THR A 34 7.03 -8.76 15.60
C THR A 34 5.98 -9.80 15.23
N ARG A 35 4.76 -9.61 15.73
CA ARG A 35 3.65 -10.53 15.38
C ARG A 35 3.38 -10.56 13.87
N ASN A 36 3.38 -9.41 13.20
CA ASN A 36 3.14 -9.35 11.76
C ASN A 36 4.31 -9.95 10.98
N GLY A 37 5.54 -9.63 11.34
CA GLY A 37 6.73 -10.16 10.67
C GLY A 37 6.83 -11.67 10.79
N SER A 38 6.62 -12.24 12.00
CA SER A 38 6.59 -13.69 12.20
C SER A 38 5.56 -14.36 11.29
N ARG A 39 4.33 -13.84 11.25
CA ARG A 39 3.27 -14.38 10.38
C ARG A 39 3.57 -14.25 8.90
N THR A 40 4.13 -13.13 8.47
CA THR A 40 4.47 -12.88 7.07
C THR A 40 5.59 -13.80 6.61
N LEU A 41 6.66 -13.92 7.40
CA LEU A 41 7.78 -14.80 7.08
C LEU A 41 7.38 -16.28 7.06
N SER A 42 6.52 -16.71 7.99
CA SER A 42 5.95 -18.07 7.97
C SER A 42 5.11 -18.31 6.73
N ALA A 43 4.18 -17.40 6.40
CA ALA A 43 3.33 -17.54 5.23
C ALA A 43 4.14 -17.59 3.91
N LEU A 44 5.19 -16.79 3.79
CA LEU A 44 6.09 -16.84 2.63
C LEU A 44 6.87 -18.14 2.57
N SER A 45 7.30 -18.67 3.73
CA SER A 45 7.96 -19.96 3.80
C SER A 45 7.05 -21.13 3.42
N ASP A 46 5.77 -21.05 3.79
CA ASP A 46 4.76 -22.07 3.46
C ASP A 46 4.41 -22.05 1.96
N GLY A 47 4.58 -20.89 1.28
CA GLY A 47 4.36 -20.72 -0.16
C GLY A 47 2.89 -20.76 -0.57
N GLY A 48 2.63 -20.97 -1.87
CA GLY A 48 1.27 -21.09 -2.41
C GLY A 48 0.57 -19.75 -2.67
N TRP A 49 1.32 -18.65 -2.74
CA TRP A 49 0.82 -17.31 -3.04
C TRP A 49 1.10 -16.95 -4.50
N ASP A 50 0.09 -16.40 -5.19
CA ASP A 50 0.27 -15.84 -6.53
C ASP A 50 0.83 -14.42 -6.46
N PHE A 51 0.26 -13.60 -5.56
CA PHE A 51 0.64 -12.19 -5.39
C PHE A 51 0.77 -11.80 -3.92
N VAL A 52 1.67 -10.87 -3.63
CA VAL A 52 1.79 -10.24 -2.30
C VAL A 52 1.75 -8.73 -2.44
N VAL A 53 0.66 -8.11 -1.93
CA VAL A 53 0.47 -6.67 -1.95
C VAL A 53 1.14 -6.03 -0.75
N MET A 54 2.09 -5.13 -1.00
CA MET A 54 2.92 -4.46 -0.01
C MET A 54 2.49 -3.01 0.15
N GLN A 55 1.98 -2.65 1.33
CA GLN A 55 1.58 -1.28 1.66
C GLN A 55 2.39 -0.76 2.84
N GLU A 56 3.03 0.39 2.67
CA GLU A 56 3.67 1.15 3.76
C GLU A 56 2.61 2.01 4.49
N MET A 57 2.92 2.48 5.70
CA MET A 57 2.08 3.49 6.37
C MET A 57 1.98 4.77 5.53
N SER A 58 0.88 5.53 5.68
CA SER A 58 0.46 6.61 4.78
C SER A 58 1.57 7.55 4.30
N ASN A 59 2.41 8.08 5.19
CA ASN A 59 3.50 8.99 4.85
C ASN A 59 4.90 8.38 5.02
N GLY A 60 4.97 7.07 5.28
CA GLY A 60 6.24 6.34 5.44
C GLY A 60 7.21 6.54 4.28
N PRO A 61 6.74 6.46 3.02
CA PRO A 61 7.59 6.66 1.84
C PRO A 61 8.25 8.04 1.78
N ILE A 62 7.66 9.06 2.43
CA ILE A 62 8.23 10.43 2.47
C ILE A 62 9.15 10.61 3.68
N VAL A 63 8.67 10.25 4.88
CA VAL A 63 9.39 10.57 6.13
C VAL A 63 10.56 9.64 6.42
N SER A 64 10.65 8.52 5.74
CA SER A 64 11.72 7.52 5.91
C SER A 64 11.99 6.80 4.58
N THR A 65 12.22 7.57 3.53
CA THR A 65 12.32 7.10 2.15
C THR A 65 13.29 5.94 1.99
N GLU A 66 14.54 6.05 2.46
CA GLU A 66 15.53 4.99 2.28
C GLU A 66 15.13 3.69 3.01
N LYS A 67 14.65 3.80 4.25
CA LYS A 67 14.15 2.62 5.00
C LYS A 67 12.94 1.96 4.32
N TYR A 68 12.10 2.75 3.67
CA TYR A 68 10.99 2.24 2.86
C TYR A 68 11.51 1.48 1.64
N LEU A 69 12.45 2.05 0.89
CA LEU A 69 13.04 1.44 -0.29
C LEU A 69 13.74 0.14 0.04
N GLU A 70 14.60 0.13 1.06
CA GLU A 70 15.27 -1.08 1.57
C GLU A 70 14.27 -2.18 1.97
N ALA A 71 13.19 -1.80 2.66
CA ALA A 71 12.16 -2.76 3.08
C ALA A 71 11.39 -3.35 1.89
N VAL A 72 11.06 -2.53 0.88
CA VAL A 72 10.40 -3.01 -0.34
C VAL A 72 11.31 -3.96 -1.11
N GLU A 73 12.59 -3.61 -1.31
CA GLU A 73 13.55 -4.47 -2.02
C GLU A 73 13.71 -5.83 -1.32
N ALA A 74 13.92 -5.82 -0.01
CA ALA A 74 14.09 -7.04 0.76
C ALA A 74 12.81 -7.92 0.75
N LEU A 75 11.64 -7.31 0.95
CA LEU A 75 10.37 -8.04 0.96
C LEU A 75 10.04 -8.58 -0.43
N ALA A 76 10.25 -7.81 -1.50
CA ALA A 76 10.05 -8.25 -2.87
C ALA A 76 10.95 -9.44 -3.24
N ALA A 77 12.19 -9.47 -2.76
CA ALA A 77 13.09 -10.60 -2.94
C ALA A 77 12.56 -11.87 -2.25
N LEU A 78 12.07 -11.75 -1.01
CA LEU A 78 11.46 -12.87 -0.28
C LEU A 78 10.19 -13.37 -0.96
N VAL A 79 9.34 -12.47 -1.44
CA VAL A 79 8.11 -12.80 -2.17
C VAL A 79 8.42 -13.62 -3.43
N ARG A 80 9.41 -13.18 -4.23
CA ARG A 80 9.84 -13.93 -5.41
C ARG A 80 10.46 -15.28 -5.04
N GLY A 81 11.24 -15.31 -3.96
CA GLY A 81 11.80 -16.56 -3.43
C GLY A 81 10.73 -17.57 -3.04
N ALA A 82 9.55 -17.11 -2.64
CA ALA A 82 8.36 -17.92 -2.36
C ALA A 82 7.54 -18.27 -3.63
N GLY A 83 7.97 -17.86 -4.83
CA GLY A 83 7.28 -18.10 -6.09
C GLY A 83 6.14 -17.14 -6.40
N ALA A 84 5.96 -16.06 -5.62
CA ALA A 84 4.90 -15.09 -5.78
C ALA A 84 5.36 -13.81 -6.49
N VAL A 85 4.40 -13.00 -6.97
CA VAL A 85 4.66 -11.70 -7.59
C VAL A 85 4.46 -10.58 -6.56
N PRO A 86 5.48 -9.75 -6.29
CA PRO A 86 5.34 -8.61 -5.41
C PRO A 86 4.59 -7.46 -6.09
N VAL A 87 3.68 -6.81 -5.35
CA VAL A 87 2.89 -5.67 -5.81
C VAL A 87 3.02 -4.52 -4.83
N ILE A 88 3.49 -3.36 -5.28
CA ILE A 88 3.52 -2.14 -4.47
C ILE A 88 2.14 -1.49 -4.50
N TYR A 89 1.58 -1.25 -3.33
CA TYR A 89 0.37 -0.48 -3.16
C TYR A 89 0.73 0.97 -2.81
N GLN A 90 0.60 1.88 -3.78
CA GLN A 90 0.84 3.30 -3.57
C GLN A 90 -0.20 3.89 -2.62
N THR A 91 0.23 4.48 -1.52
CA THR A 91 -0.62 5.29 -0.64
C THR A 91 -0.91 6.66 -1.27
N TRP A 92 -1.91 7.37 -0.74
CA TRP A 92 -2.36 8.67 -1.24
C TRP A 92 -2.01 9.81 -0.27
N ALA A 93 -2.02 11.05 -0.80
CA ALA A 93 -1.89 12.26 0.01
C ALA A 93 -3.08 12.41 0.97
N TYR A 94 -2.88 13.07 2.10
CA TYR A 94 -3.99 13.45 2.97
C TYR A 94 -4.93 14.41 2.23
N GLU A 95 -6.22 14.33 2.56
CA GLU A 95 -7.27 15.09 1.91
C GLU A 95 -6.97 16.60 1.90
N GLU A 96 -7.19 17.23 0.75
CA GLU A 96 -7.02 18.68 0.58
C GLU A 96 -7.93 19.45 1.55
N GLY A 97 -7.39 20.46 2.22
CA GLY A 97 -8.12 21.26 3.21
C GLY A 97 -8.32 20.58 4.57
N SER A 98 -7.93 19.31 4.74
CA SER A 98 -8.07 18.62 6.02
C SER A 98 -7.08 19.12 7.09
N ALA A 99 -7.50 19.03 8.36
CA ALA A 99 -6.62 19.32 9.49
C ALA A 99 -5.42 18.35 9.53
N ARG A 100 -5.54 17.17 8.92
CA ARG A 100 -4.47 16.20 8.84
C ARG A 100 -3.37 16.67 7.91
N LEU A 101 -3.74 17.14 6.72
CA LEU A 101 -2.81 17.72 5.75
C LEU A 101 -2.15 18.99 6.32
N ALA A 102 -2.94 19.90 6.89
CA ALA A 102 -2.42 21.13 7.47
C ALA A 102 -1.31 20.92 8.53
N ARG A 103 -1.43 19.82 9.30
CA ARG A 103 -0.42 19.46 10.30
C ARG A 103 0.78 18.70 9.72
N SER A 104 0.71 18.23 8.50
CA SER A 104 1.79 17.45 7.87
C SER A 104 2.97 18.30 7.40
N GLY A 105 2.73 19.57 7.15
CA GLY A 105 3.72 20.52 6.60
C GLY A 105 3.83 20.47 5.08
N TRP A 106 3.02 19.68 4.39
CA TRP A 106 2.98 19.58 2.92
C TRP A 106 1.69 20.17 2.35
N GLY A 107 1.76 20.66 1.10
CA GLY A 107 0.60 20.89 0.27
C GLY A 107 0.05 19.56 -0.29
N TYR A 108 -1.21 19.56 -0.78
CA TYR A 108 -1.86 18.36 -1.31
C TYR A 108 -1.10 17.77 -2.51
N ALA A 109 -0.85 18.59 -3.54
CA ALA A 109 -0.09 18.18 -4.71
C ALA A 109 1.36 17.81 -4.37
N GLU A 110 1.99 18.57 -3.48
CA GLU A 110 3.36 18.27 -3.02
C GLU A 110 3.45 16.91 -2.33
N MET A 111 2.52 16.59 -1.42
CA MET A 111 2.49 15.30 -0.76
C MET A 111 2.25 14.15 -1.74
N HIS A 112 1.35 14.35 -2.71
CA HIS A 112 1.13 13.39 -3.78
C HIS A 112 2.42 13.13 -4.58
N ASP A 113 3.07 14.19 -5.05
CA ASP A 113 4.30 14.08 -5.87
C ASP A 113 5.45 13.39 -5.11
N LEU A 114 5.59 13.68 -3.81
CA LEU A 114 6.60 13.03 -2.97
C LEU A 114 6.31 11.53 -2.82
N LEU A 115 5.05 11.15 -2.56
CA LEU A 115 4.62 9.75 -2.48
C LEU A 115 4.81 9.03 -3.82
N ALA A 116 4.38 9.65 -4.92
CA ALA A 116 4.50 9.08 -6.26
C ALA A 116 5.97 8.81 -6.61
N ARG A 117 6.86 9.77 -6.39
CA ARG A 117 8.30 9.60 -6.63
C ARG A 117 8.90 8.47 -5.80
N ALA A 118 8.61 8.42 -4.50
CA ALA A 118 9.15 7.37 -3.64
C ALA A 118 8.66 5.98 -4.05
N CYS A 119 7.36 5.84 -4.37
CA CYS A 119 6.78 4.56 -4.78
C CYS A 119 7.26 4.12 -6.17
N ARG A 120 7.46 5.05 -7.12
CA ARG A 120 8.04 4.74 -8.43
C ARG A 120 9.52 4.33 -8.32
N GLU A 121 10.28 4.94 -7.42
CA GLU A 121 11.65 4.51 -7.14
C GLU A 121 11.67 3.10 -6.53
N ALA A 122 10.74 2.79 -5.63
CA ALA A 122 10.58 1.46 -5.07
C ALA A 122 10.24 0.42 -6.16
N GLU A 123 9.32 0.74 -7.09
CA GLU A 123 9.01 -0.07 -8.26
C GLU A 123 10.27 -0.36 -9.09
N ARG A 124 11.01 0.69 -9.45
CA ARG A 124 12.21 0.58 -10.27
C ARG A 124 13.28 -0.30 -9.62
N ARG A 125 13.55 -0.13 -8.31
CA ARG A 125 14.55 -0.91 -7.58
C ARG A 125 14.11 -2.36 -7.37
N SER A 126 12.86 -2.56 -7.02
CA SER A 126 12.34 -3.88 -6.68
C SER A 126 11.80 -4.66 -7.88
N GLN A 127 11.51 -4.00 -9.01
CA GLN A 127 10.84 -4.60 -10.18
C GLN A 127 9.49 -5.28 -9.79
N ALA A 128 8.82 -4.77 -8.77
CA ALA A 128 7.49 -5.21 -8.37
C ALA A 128 6.43 -4.63 -9.31
N LEU A 129 5.26 -5.24 -9.40
CA LEU A 129 4.10 -4.60 -10.01
C LEU A 129 3.71 -3.36 -9.20
N PHE A 130 3.08 -2.40 -9.84
CA PHE A 130 2.72 -1.14 -9.22
C PHE A 130 1.22 -0.87 -9.32
N ALA A 131 0.54 -0.83 -8.18
CA ALA A 131 -0.86 -0.45 -8.08
C ALA A 131 -0.97 1.06 -7.74
N PRO A 132 -1.29 1.93 -8.72
CA PRO A 132 -1.23 3.39 -8.61
C PRO A 132 -2.47 3.96 -7.89
N VAL A 133 -2.77 3.47 -6.69
CA VAL A 133 -3.97 3.89 -5.95
C VAL A 133 -3.89 5.37 -5.55
N GLY A 134 -2.70 5.85 -5.16
CA GLY A 134 -2.50 7.27 -4.85
C GLY A 134 -2.74 8.18 -6.04
N ASP A 135 -2.30 7.78 -7.24
CA ASP A 135 -2.55 8.51 -8.49
C ASP A 135 -4.05 8.52 -8.81
N ALA A 136 -4.75 7.39 -8.60
CA ALA A 136 -6.20 7.30 -8.80
C ALA A 136 -7.00 8.18 -7.83
N PHE A 137 -6.55 8.33 -6.58
CA PHE A 137 -7.12 9.30 -5.64
C PHE A 137 -6.92 10.73 -6.10
N PHE A 138 -5.69 11.08 -6.51
CA PHE A 138 -5.30 12.43 -6.90
C PHE A 138 -6.02 12.91 -8.16
N THR A 139 -6.22 12.04 -9.13
CA THR A 139 -6.87 12.36 -10.42
C THR A 139 -8.39 12.21 -10.39
N SER A 140 -8.97 11.76 -9.28
CA SER A 140 -10.42 11.61 -9.16
C SER A 140 -11.12 12.97 -9.20
N PRO A 141 -12.15 13.16 -10.03
CA PRO A 141 -12.92 14.41 -10.07
C PRO A 141 -13.71 14.68 -8.78
N ASP A 142 -13.94 13.65 -7.96
CA ASP A 142 -14.61 13.71 -6.66
C ASP A 142 -13.69 13.16 -5.56
N ALA A 143 -12.44 13.65 -5.53
CA ALA A 143 -11.43 13.16 -4.60
C ALA A 143 -11.88 13.25 -3.14
N HIS A 144 -12.61 14.32 -2.76
CA HIS A 144 -13.13 14.51 -1.41
C HIS A 144 -13.99 13.33 -0.91
N ALA A 145 -14.83 12.75 -1.79
CA ALA A 145 -15.66 11.61 -1.43
C ALA A 145 -14.89 10.31 -1.16
N LEU A 146 -13.60 10.26 -1.50
CA LEU A 146 -12.74 9.09 -1.29
C LEU A 146 -12.18 9.01 0.13
N TYR A 147 -12.29 10.09 0.92
CA TYR A 147 -11.76 10.16 2.27
C TYR A 147 -12.83 9.94 3.35
N ALA A 148 -12.42 9.34 4.45
CA ALA A 148 -13.18 9.33 5.69
C ALA A 148 -13.04 10.70 6.39
N ARG A 149 -13.83 10.94 7.44
CA ARG A 149 -13.88 12.23 8.16
C ARG A 149 -12.54 12.71 8.72
N ASP A 150 -11.55 11.83 8.86
CA ASP A 150 -10.24 12.19 9.40
C ASP A 150 -9.27 12.73 8.33
N GLY A 151 -9.69 12.76 7.06
CA GLY A 151 -8.91 13.26 5.93
C GLY A 151 -7.66 12.42 5.60
N ALA A 152 -7.57 11.21 6.11
CA ALA A 152 -6.42 10.33 5.90
C ALA A 152 -6.81 8.92 5.48
N HIS A 153 -7.76 8.29 6.17
CA HIS A 153 -8.25 6.97 5.82
C HIS A 153 -9.23 7.03 4.65
N PRO A 154 -9.38 5.95 3.89
CA PRO A 154 -10.34 5.93 2.79
C PRO A 154 -11.76 5.80 3.33
N SER A 155 -12.71 6.44 2.67
CA SER A 155 -14.13 6.12 2.78
C SER A 155 -14.42 4.74 2.20
N GLU A 156 -15.68 4.31 2.19
CA GLU A 156 -16.08 3.11 1.45
C GLU A 156 -15.78 3.25 -0.04
N ARG A 157 -16.12 4.40 -0.64
CA ARG A 157 -15.81 4.70 -2.06
C ARG A 157 -14.31 4.69 -2.35
N GLY A 158 -13.50 5.26 -1.45
CA GLY A 158 -12.04 5.22 -1.58
C GLY A 158 -11.49 3.80 -1.46
N THR A 159 -12.10 2.97 -0.60
CA THR A 159 -11.73 1.56 -0.49
C THR A 159 -12.10 0.78 -1.76
N ASP A 160 -13.27 1.02 -2.35
CA ASP A 160 -13.69 0.39 -3.60
C ASP A 160 -12.79 0.80 -4.78
N LEU A 161 -12.36 2.07 -4.83
CA LEU A 161 -11.36 2.52 -5.80
C LEU A 161 -10.04 1.78 -5.63
N ALA A 162 -9.53 1.66 -4.40
CA ALA A 162 -8.30 0.94 -4.13
C ALA A 162 -8.39 -0.55 -4.52
N VAL A 163 -9.50 -1.21 -4.19
CA VAL A 163 -9.75 -2.60 -4.57
C VAL A 163 -9.71 -2.77 -6.09
N ARG A 164 -10.40 -1.88 -6.82
CA ARG A 164 -10.43 -1.92 -8.29
C ARG A 164 -9.02 -1.77 -8.87
N VAL A 165 -8.26 -0.76 -8.45
CA VAL A 165 -6.90 -0.51 -8.96
C VAL A 165 -5.96 -1.69 -8.67
N ILE A 166 -6.05 -2.29 -7.47
CA ILE A 166 -5.25 -3.47 -7.13
C ILE A 166 -5.66 -4.67 -8.01
N ALA A 167 -6.97 -4.91 -8.18
CA ALA A 167 -7.47 -6.01 -9.00
C ALA A 167 -7.07 -5.86 -10.47
N GLU A 168 -7.16 -4.65 -11.04
CA GLU A 168 -6.69 -4.34 -12.40
C GLU A 168 -5.17 -4.57 -12.54
N THR A 169 -4.38 -4.21 -11.52
CA THR A 169 -2.92 -4.44 -11.52
C THR A 169 -2.56 -5.93 -11.52
N ILE A 170 -3.33 -6.75 -10.82
CA ILE A 170 -3.10 -8.19 -10.68
C ILE A 170 -3.63 -8.96 -11.89
N GLY A 171 -4.74 -8.52 -12.46
CA GLY A 171 -5.44 -9.21 -13.56
C GLY A 171 -5.02 -8.79 -14.97
N GLY A 172 -4.19 -7.70 -15.09
CA GLY A 172 -3.74 -7.11 -16.35
C GLY A 172 -2.66 -7.83 -17.02
#